data_3c10d5824b86bfb4c8389c0c862ba3e6
#
_entry.id   3c10d5824b86bfb4c8389c0c862ba3e6
#
_cell.length_a   1.000
_cell.length_b   1.000
_cell.length_c   1.000
_cell.angle_alpha   90.00
_cell.angle_beta   90.00
_cell.angle_gamma   90.00
#
_symmetry.space_group_name_H-M   'P 1'
#
loop_
_entity.id
_entity.type
_entity.pdbx_description
1 polymer ?
#
loop_
_entity_poly.entity_id
_entity_poly.type
_entity_poly.pdbx_seq_one_letter_code
_entity_poly.pdbx_strand_id
1 'polypeptide(L)'
;MRIVVDVSPLSHPRTGIGNYIRGMLRGLLEAGADDVVAFAPASERGARNIAESLDDVPVERHVRTLPLAYGWREAWSALRRPALERVVGDFDVFHASDWLHVPQRGGRRAVTVYDLAPLRYPDWSHRRTRRLHARTYRDARRADVVFAISEFTANDVRERLGVRPRLAYPAVDERFTPGEGSGDYVLAIGTREPRKNLDVLDSLDVRVVPYVADDELPALYRGASVFVFPSRFEGFGMPVVEAMACGTPVVCSTHPSLDEAAGDVAVRVDVESADAIERGIEEARERRGELVPQGIAHARRFTWRATGEALLAGYAA
;
A
#
# COMPACT_ATOMS: atom_id res chain seq x y z
N MET A 1 5.45 23.73 7.96
CA MET A 1 4.75 23.39 6.70
C MET A 1 3.48 22.64 7.06
N ARG A 2 2.31 23.21 6.74
CA ARG A 2 1.01 22.58 6.99
C ARG A 2 0.68 21.60 5.88
N ILE A 3 0.57 20.32 6.22
CA ILE A 3 0.35 19.21 5.28
C ILE A 3 -1.03 18.62 5.54
N VAL A 4 -1.92 18.70 4.56
CA VAL A 4 -3.23 18.06 4.61
C VAL A 4 -3.18 16.77 3.81
N VAL A 5 -3.49 15.65 4.45
CA VAL A 5 -3.50 14.32 3.82
C VAL A 5 -4.92 13.80 3.74
N ASP A 6 -5.36 13.40 2.55
CA ASP A 6 -6.64 12.70 2.38
C ASP A 6 -6.58 11.29 2.94
N VAL A 7 -7.33 11.05 3.99
CA VAL A 7 -7.47 9.74 4.65
C VAL A 7 -8.78 9.05 4.34
N SER A 8 -9.48 9.44 3.27
CA SER A 8 -10.75 8.82 2.85
C SER A 8 -10.67 7.30 2.68
N PRO A 9 -9.57 6.69 2.22
CA PRO A 9 -9.44 5.24 2.15
C PRO A 9 -9.56 4.52 3.50
N LEU A 10 -9.20 5.18 4.61
CA LEU A 10 -9.37 4.63 5.96
C LEU A 10 -10.83 4.57 6.43
N SER A 11 -11.78 5.15 5.67
CA SER A 11 -13.22 5.04 5.97
C SER A 11 -13.81 3.64 5.72
N HIS A 12 -13.04 2.73 5.13
CA HIS A 12 -13.38 1.33 4.89
C HIS A 12 -12.45 0.40 5.67
N PRO A 13 -12.74 -0.92 5.73
CA PRO A 13 -11.77 -1.87 6.27
C PRO A 13 -10.42 -1.68 5.61
N ARG A 14 -9.35 -1.73 6.41
CA ARG A 14 -8.00 -1.42 5.92
C ARG A 14 -7.59 -2.33 4.76
N THR A 15 -7.01 -1.71 3.76
CA THR A 15 -6.40 -2.35 2.59
C THR A 15 -4.93 -1.94 2.54
N GLY A 16 -4.15 -2.46 1.60
CA GLY A 16 -2.77 -2.02 1.41
C GLY A 16 -2.62 -0.50 1.26
N ILE A 17 -3.56 0.17 0.56
CA ILE A 17 -3.59 1.64 0.44
C ILE A 17 -3.85 2.31 1.79
N GLY A 18 -4.79 1.78 2.58
CA GLY A 18 -5.08 2.29 3.91
C GLY A 18 -3.86 2.15 4.85
N ASN A 19 -3.19 1.00 4.82
CA ASN A 19 -1.97 0.77 5.59
C ASN A 19 -0.84 1.72 5.17
N TYR A 20 -0.69 1.97 3.86
CA TYR A 20 0.27 2.96 3.37
C TYR A 20 -0.04 4.38 3.89
N ILE A 21 -1.29 4.84 3.80
CA ILE A 21 -1.70 6.18 4.25
C ILE A 21 -1.46 6.34 5.76
N ARG A 22 -1.82 5.34 6.56
CA ARG A 22 -1.55 5.36 8.01
C ARG A 22 -0.05 5.42 8.30
N GLY A 23 0.73 4.56 7.65
CA GLY A 23 2.19 4.55 7.80
C GLY A 23 2.84 5.84 7.29
N MET A 24 2.34 6.41 6.18
CA MET A 24 2.79 7.71 5.67
C MET A 24 2.60 8.84 6.69
N LEU A 25 1.45 8.88 7.39
CA LEU A 25 1.21 9.87 8.45
C LEU A 25 2.22 9.70 9.60
N ARG A 26 2.45 8.46 10.06
CA ARG A 26 3.49 8.16 11.06
C ARG A 26 4.87 8.60 10.56
N GLY A 27 5.22 8.22 9.35
CA GLY A 27 6.52 8.57 8.77
C GLY A 27 6.75 10.06 8.64
N LEU A 28 5.73 10.84 8.29
CA LEU A 28 5.82 12.31 8.27
C LEU A 28 6.14 12.87 9.66
N LEU A 29 5.48 12.38 10.71
CA LEU A 29 5.76 12.79 12.10
C LEU A 29 7.16 12.36 12.54
N GLU A 30 7.57 11.13 12.27
CA GLU A 30 8.90 10.60 12.59
C GLU A 30 10.03 11.36 11.84
N ALA A 31 9.71 11.90 10.66
CA ALA A 31 10.61 12.74 9.86
C ALA A 31 10.62 14.22 10.29
N GLY A 32 9.83 14.59 11.32
CA GLY A 32 9.81 15.92 11.92
C GLY A 32 8.78 16.88 11.31
N ALA A 33 7.71 16.38 10.69
CA ALA A 33 6.58 17.22 10.30
C ALA A 33 5.74 17.58 11.54
N ASP A 34 5.59 18.89 11.84
CA ASP A 34 4.92 19.36 13.06
C ASP A 34 3.41 19.67 12.84
N ASP A 35 2.99 19.91 11.60
CA ASP A 35 1.61 20.32 11.26
C ASP A 35 1.03 19.43 10.17
N VAL A 36 0.53 18.27 10.59
CA VAL A 36 -0.07 17.26 9.72
C VAL A 36 -1.54 17.09 10.06
N VAL A 37 -2.39 17.27 9.06
CA VAL A 37 -3.85 17.19 9.17
C VAL A 37 -4.38 16.01 8.38
N ALA A 38 -5.04 15.08 9.05
CA ALA A 38 -5.79 13.99 8.42
C ALA A 38 -7.19 14.48 8.03
N PHE A 39 -7.48 14.54 6.75
CA PHE A 39 -8.74 15.05 6.21
C PHE A 39 -9.54 13.97 5.51
N ALA A 40 -10.85 13.88 5.80
CA ALA A 40 -11.78 13.08 5.00
C ALA A 40 -13.23 13.54 5.14
N PRO A 41 -14.02 13.59 4.05
CA PRO A 41 -15.46 13.47 4.12
C PRO A 41 -15.85 11.99 4.25
N ALA A 42 -16.56 11.61 5.32
CA ALA A 42 -16.89 10.22 5.64
C ALA A 42 -18.33 10.07 6.12
N SER A 43 -18.90 8.86 6.03
CA SER A 43 -20.12 8.50 6.74
C SER A 43 -19.82 8.35 8.24
N GLU A 44 -20.84 8.25 9.10
CA GLU A 44 -20.64 7.99 10.53
C GLU A 44 -19.80 6.73 10.78
N ARG A 45 -20.10 5.63 10.07
CA ARG A 45 -19.28 4.40 10.13
C ARG A 45 -17.86 4.64 9.64
N GLY A 46 -17.71 5.37 8.53
CA GLY A 46 -16.40 5.69 7.98
C GLY A 46 -15.58 6.58 8.92
N ALA A 47 -16.21 7.53 9.61
CA ALA A 47 -15.54 8.36 10.61
C ALA A 47 -15.04 7.54 11.81
N ARG A 48 -15.82 6.54 12.27
CA ARG A 48 -15.35 5.59 13.29
C ARG A 48 -14.15 4.77 12.81
N ASN A 49 -14.21 4.20 11.61
CA ASN A 49 -13.10 3.44 11.05
C ASN A 49 -11.81 4.28 10.94
N ILE A 50 -11.93 5.56 10.53
CA ILE A 50 -10.79 6.49 10.49
C ILE A 50 -10.25 6.75 11.90
N ALA A 51 -11.14 6.98 12.87
CA ALA A 51 -10.75 7.23 14.26
C ALA A 51 -9.99 6.04 14.86
N GLU A 52 -10.49 4.82 14.67
CA GLU A 52 -9.86 3.56 15.08
C GLU A 52 -8.52 3.32 14.36
N SER A 53 -8.46 3.62 13.04
CA SER A 53 -7.23 3.44 12.27
C SER A 53 -6.12 4.42 12.66
N LEU A 54 -6.46 5.55 13.26
CA LEU A 54 -5.54 6.63 13.63
C LEU A 54 -5.48 6.87 15.15
N ASP A 55 -5.92 5.92 15.98
CA ASP A 55 -6.01 6.10 17.44
C ASP A 55 -4.64 6.38 18.08
N ASP A 56 -3.60 5.76 17.56
CA ASP A 56 -2.19 5.87 17.96
C ASP A 56 -1.35 6.82 17.10
N VAL A 57 -1.97 7.53 16.12
CA VAL A 57 -1.29 8.50 15.26
C VAL A 57 -1.67 9.93 15.69
N PRO A 58 -0.75 10.71 16.30
CA PRO A 58 -1.04 12.01 16.89
C PRO A 58 -1.10 13.12 15.83
N VAL A 59 -2.07 13.05 14.92
CA VAL A 59 -2.34 14.08 13.90
C VAL A 59 -3.64 14.83 14.16
N GLU A 60 -3.71 16.09 13.74
CA GLU A 60 -4.96 16.83 13.70
C GLU A 60 -5.96 16.13 12.76
N ARG A 61 -7.23 16.00 13.17
CA ARG A 61 -8.25 15.27 12.41
C ARG A 61 -9.39 16.18 11.99
N HIS A 62 -9.53 16.41 10.70
CA HIS A 62 -10.64 17.13 10.08
C HIS A 62 -11.57 16.17 9.34
N VAL A 63 -12.22 15.26 10.07
CA VAL A 63 -13.19 14.32 9.49
C VAL A 63 -14.57 14.95 9.49
N ARG A 64 -15.11 15.18 8.29
CA ARG A 64 -16.46 15.73 8.09
C ARG A 64 -17.46 14.60 7.90
N THR A 65 -18.32 14.40 8.90
CA THR A 65 -19.38 13.39 8.81
C THR A 65 -20.51 13.88 7.93
N LEU A 66 -20.77 13.16 6.84
CA LEU A 66 -21.77 13.51 5.85
C LEU A 66 -22.64 12.28 5.49
N PRO A 67 -23.97 12.43 5.40
CA PRO A 67 -24.80 11.38 4.83
C PRO A 67 -24.40 11.16 3.37
N LEU A 68 -24.40 9.92 2.90
CA LEU A 68 -23.99 9.57 1.54
C LEU A 68 -22.61 10.12 1.15
N ALA A 69 -21.62 10.05 2.05
CA ALA A 69 -20.29 10.65 1.87
C ALA A 69 -19.61 10.33 0.52
N TYR A 70 -19.86 9.13 -0.03
CA TYR A 70 -19.38 8.78 -1.37
C TYR A 70 -19.99 9.70 -2.45
N GLY A 71 -21.30 9.92 -2.43
CA GLY A 71 -21.97 10.82 -3.37
C GLY A 71 -21.48 12.26 -3.23
N TRP A 72 -21.23 12.72 -2.01
CA TRP A 72 -20.63 14.03 -1.73
C TRP A 72 -19.21 14.17 -2.31
N ARG A 73 -18.35 13.16 -2.16
CA ARG A 73 -17.01 13.15 -2.77
C ARG A 73 -17.09 13.29 -4.30
N GLU A 74 -17.97 12.52 -4.92
CA GLU A 74 -18.20 12.59 -6.38
C GLU A 74 -18.74 13.97 -6.80
N ALA A 75 -19.75 14.50 -6.10
CA ALA A 75 -20.31 15.80 -6.37
C ALA A 75 -19.27 16.93 -6.20
N TRP A 76 -18.48 16.88 -5.13
CA TRP A 76 -17.42 17.87 -4.88
C TRP A 76 -16.35 17.84 -5.97
N SER A 77 -15.92 16.65 -6.36
CA SER A 77 -14.96 16.46 -7.46
C SER A 77 -15.51 17.00 -8.81
N ALA A 78 -16.80 16.83 -9.06
CA ALA A 78 -17.46 17.27 -10.29
C ALA A 78 -17.75 18.78 -10.31
N LEU A 79 -18.34 19.31 -9.24
CA LEU A 79 -18.73 20.72 -9.12
C LEU A 79 -17.53 21.66 -8.91
N ARG A 80 -16.40 21.12 -8.41
CA ARG A 80 -15.18 21.86 -8.12
C ARG A 80 -15.38 23.05 -7.16
N ARG A 81 -16.34 22.95 -6.25
CA ARG A 81 -16.69 23.97 -5.23
C ARG A 81 -17.26 23.30 -3.98
N PRO A 82 -16.95 23.85 -2.77
CA PRO A 82 -15.96 24.90 -2.49
C PRO A 82 -14.53 24.41 -2.70
N ALA A 83 -13.56 25.34 -2.72
CA ALA A 83 -12.15 24.98 -2.64
C ALA A 83 -11.83 24.40 -1.24
N LEU A 84 -10.84 23.51 -1.16
CA LEU A 84 -10.47 22.76 0.06
C LEU A 84 -10.11 23.68 1.23
N GLU A 85 -9.48 24.82 0.95
CA GLU A 85 -9.10 25.84 1.96
C GLU A 85 -10.29 26.38 2.75
N ARG A 86 -11.49 26.39 2.16
CA ARG A 86 -12.72 26.79 2.89
C ARG A 86 -13.17 25.74 3.90
N VAL A 87 -12.61 24.55 3.84
CA VAL A 87 -13.01 23.43 4.70
C VAL A 87 -11.96 23.15 5.78
N VAL A 88 -10.67 23.23 5.43
CA VAL A 88 -9.53 22.88 6.31
C VAL A 88 -8.65 24.08 6.65
N GLY A 89 -8.93 25.27 6.13
CA GLY A 89 -8.03 26.43 6.24
C GLY A 89 -6.91 26.38 5.20
N ASP A 90 -6.00 27.35 5.28
CA ASP A 90 -4.84 27.41 4.39
C ASP A 90 -3.85 26.29 4.70
N PHE A 91 -3.16 25.81 3.69
CA PHE A 91 -2.16 24.73 3.77
C PHE A 91 -1.07 24.92 2.71
N ASP A 92 0.11 24.36 2.98
CA ASP A 92 1.24 24.37 2.05
C ASP A 92 1.14 23.22 1.06
N VAL A 93 0.68 22.04 1.53
CA VAL A 93 0.56 20.82 0.71
C VAL A 93 -0.78 20.13 0.97
N PHE A 94 -1.46 19.73 -0.11
CA PHE A 94 -2.52 18.74 -0.06
C PHE A 94 -2.07 17.45 -0.74
N HIS A 95 -1.89 16.38 0.05
CA HIS A 95 -1.60 15.06 -0.47
C HIS A 95 -2.91 14.29 -0.70
N ALA A 96 -3.34 14.25 -1.96
CA ALA A 96 -4.58 13.59 -2.36
C ALA A 96 -4.37 12.06 -2.44
N SER A 97 -5.33 11.31 -1.92
CA SER A 97 -5.47 9.90 -2.22
C SER A 97 -6.14 9.71 -3.59
N ASP A 98 -6.22 8.45 -4.05
CA ASP A 98 -6.96 8.08 -5.25
C ASP A 98 -8.50 8.15 -5.11
N TRP A 99 -9.00 8.52 -3.91
CA TRP A 99 -10.42 8.57 -3.58
C TRP A 99 -11.02 9.97 -3.53
N LEU A 100 -10.19 11.01 -3.47
CA LEU A 100 -10.67 12.38 -3.30
C LEU A 100 -9.96 13.36 -4.26
N HIS A 101 -10.72 13.88 -5.21
CA HIS A 101 -10.23 14.77 -6.26
C HIS A 101 -10.81 16.18 -6.10
N VAL A 102 -10.62 16.80 -4.93
CA VAL A 102 -11.20 18.10 -4.60
C VAL A 102 -10.42 19.27 -5.21
N PRO A 103 -11.09 20.41 -5.48
CA PRO A 103 -10.42 21.61 -5.95
C PRO A 103 -9.65 22.29 -4.81
N GLN A 104 -8.50 22.84 -5.12
CA GLN A 104 -7.73 23.75 -4.28
C GLN A 104 -7.34 24.99 -5.07
N ARG A 105 -7.04 26.08 -4.39
CA ARG A 105 -6.64 27.38 -4.99
C ARG A 105 -5.17 27.68 -4.76
N GLY A 106 -4.67 27.34 -3.59
CA GLY A 106 -3.30 27.53 -3.16
C GLY A 106 -2.69 26.21 -2.67
N GLY A 107 -1.47 26.28 -2.16
CA GLY A 107 -0.71 25.12 -1.76
C GLY A 107 -0.32 24.20 -2.93
N ARG A 108 0.57 23.27 -2.67
CA ARG A 108 1.02 22.28 -3.66
C ARG A 108 0.11 21.04 -3.60
N ARG A 109 -0.15 20.45 -4.75
CA ARG A 109 -0.83 19.16 -4.85
C ARG A 109 0.18 18.04 -4.97
N ALA A 110 0.13 17.10 -4.04
CA ALA A 110 0.87 15.85 -4.10
C ALA A 110 -0.08 14.67 -4.32
N VAL A 111 0.38 13.64 -5.03
CA VAL A 111 -0.37 12.40 -5.29
C VAL A 111 0.58 11.23 -5.20
N THR A 112 0.17 10.13 -4.55
CA THR A 112 0.88 8.84 -4.63
C THR A 112 0.18 7.91 -5.63
N VAL A 113 0.95 7.35 -6.55
CA VAL A 113 0.53 6.28 -7.46
C VAL A 113 0.99 4.95 -6.88
N TYR A 114 0.03 4.08 -6.54
CA TYR A 114 0.29 2.78 -5.93
C TYR A 114 0.62 1.72 -6.97
N ASP A 115 -0.11 1.67 -8.06
CA ASP A 115 0.15 0.84 -9.24
C ASP A 115 -0.62 1.38 -10.46
N LEU A 116 -0.35 0.77 -11.61
CA LEU A 116 -1.07 1.01 -12.86
C LEU A 116 -1.76 -0.27 -13.38
N ALA A 117 -2.08 -1.22 -12.50
CA ALA A 117 -2.75 -2.46 -12.87
C ALA A 117 -4.03 -2.24 -13.71
N PRO A 118 -4.97 -1.32 -13.34
CA PRO A 118 -6.16 -1.06 -14.15
C PRO A 118 -5.88 -0.51 -15.55
N LEU A 119 -4.71 0.06 -15.79
CA LEU A 119 -4.27 0.55 -17.09
C LEU A 119 -3.52 -0.53 -17.89
N ARG A 120 -2.71 -1.35 -17.20
CA ARG A 120 -1.93 -2.45 -17.83
C ARG A 120 -2.80 -3.65 -18.17
N TYR A 121 -3.70 -4.01 -17.25
CA TYR A 121 -4.53 -5.21 -17.29
C TYR A 121 -6.00 -4.83 -17.10
N PRO A 122 -6.62 -4.14 -18.08
CA PRO A 122 -7.99 -3.63 -17.94
C PRO A 122 -9.00 -4.74 -17.66
N ASP A 123 -8.75 -5.96 -18.09
CA ASP A 123 -9.66 -7.09 -17.90
C ASP A 123 -9.66 -7.64 -16.46
N TRP A 124 -8.63 -7.31 -15.65
CA TRP A 124 -8.60 -7.67 -14.23
C TRP A 124 -9.40 -6.71 -13.36
N SER A 125 -9.92 -5.63 -13.93
CA SER A 125 -10.59 -4.58 -13.17
C SER A 125 -11.98 -4.26 -13.71
N HIS A 126 -12.95 -4.09 -12.81
CA HIS A 126 -14.26 -3.61 -13.17
C HIS A 126 -14.22 -2.25 -13.85
N ARG A 127 -15.17 -1.96 -14.77
CA ARG A 127 -15.29 -0.65 -15.45
C ARG A 127 -15.35 0.53 -14.47
N ARG A 128 -15.98 0.35 -13.30
CA ARG A 128 -16.03 1.39 -12.25
C ARG A 128 -14.64 1.68 -11.69
N THR A 129 -13.88 0.65 -11.33
CA THR A 129 -12.51 0.76 -10.83
C THR A 129 -11.62 1.48 -11.85
N ARG A 130 -11.68 1.09 -13.12
CA ARG A 130 -10.92 1.75 -14.19
C ARG A 130 -11.26 3.24 -14.33
N ARG A 131 -12.54 3.63 -14.18
CA ARG A 131 -12.95 5.05 -14.22
C ARG A 131 -12.42 5.85 -13.04
N LEU A 132 -12.39 5.27 -11.84
CA LEU A 132 -11.81 5.90 -10.65
C LEU A 132 -10.32 6.13 -10.85
N HIS A 133 -9.57 5.09 -11.20
CA HIS A 133 -8.13 5.21 -11.44
C HIS A 133 -7.78 6.16 -12.62
N ALA A 134 -8.61 6.24 -13.64
CA ALA A 134 -8.42 7.23 -14.71
C ALA A 134 -8.46 8.69 -14.22
N ARG A 135 -9.18 8.97 -13.12
CA ARG A 135 -9.15 10.28 -12.45
C ARG A 135 -7.84 10.50 -11.72
N THR A 136 -7.40 9.51 -10.96
CA THR A 136 -6.09 9.53 -10.26
C THR A 136 -4.95 9.78 -11.24
N TYR A 137 -4.94 9.08 -12.36
CA TYR A 137 -3.91 9.26 -13.40
C TYR A 137 -3.96 10.64 -14.06
N ARG A 138 -5.16 11.23 -14.20
CA ARG A 138 -5.33 12.61 -14.66
C ARG A 138 -4.81 13.61 -13.63
N ASP A 139 -5.09 13.37 -12.36
CA ASP A 139 -4.61 14.23 -11.26
C ASP A 139 -3.09 14.11 -11.11
N ALA A 140 -2.52 12.93 -11.25
CA ALA A 140 -1.07 12.72 -11.27
C ALA A 140 -0.37 13.55 -12.37
N ARG A 141 -0.99 13.67 -13.57
CA ARG A 141 -0.45 14.53 -14.64
C ARG A 141 -0.52 16.04 -14.36
N ARG A 142 -1.27 16.46 -13.35
CA ARG A 142 -1.51 17.85 -12.98
C ARG A 142 -0.99 18.20 -11.59
N ALA A 143 -0.54 17.22 -10.85
CA ALA A 143 0.01 17.43 -9.52
C ALA A 143 1.38 18.10 -9.61
N ASP A 144 1.70 18.93 -8.61
CA ASP A 144 3.00 19.56 -8.48
C ASP A 144 4.08 18.53 -8.10
N VAL A 145 3.67 17.49 -7.36
CA VAL A 145 4.54 16.38 -6.94
C VAL A 145 3.80 15.06 -7.09
N VAL A 146 4.44 14.09 -7.72
CA VAL A 146 3.95 12.72 -7.82
C VAL A 146 4.92 11.79 -7.12
N PHE A 147 4.40 10.88 -6.32
CA PHE A 147 5.15 9.81 -5.70
C PHE A 147 4.76 8.46 -6.29
N ALA A 148 5.70 7.53 -6.29
CA ALA A 148 5.48 6.12 -6.60
C ALA A 148 6.05 5.27 -5.47
N ILE A 149 5.38 4.14 -5.19
CA ILE A 149 5.73 3.28 -4.06
C ILE A 149 6.82 2.26 -4.36
N SER A 150 7.32 2.23 -5.60
CA SER A 150 8.42 1.37 -6.06
C SER A 150 9.05 1.96 -7.31
N GLU A 151 10.27 1.56 -7.62
CA GLU A 151 10.93 1.94 -8.88
C GLU A 151 10.20 1.34 -10.08
N PHE A 152 9.69 0.10 -9.92
CA PHE A 152 8.83 -0.51 -10.94
C PHE A 152 7.62 0.36 -11.26
N THR A 153 6.86 0.80 -10.23
CA THR A 153 5.72 1.71 -10.41
C THR A 153 6.16 3.07 -10.95
N ALA A 154 7.32 3.57 -10.53
CA ALA A 154 7.87 4.83 -11.04
C ALA A 154 8.17 4.77 -12.54
N ASN A 155 8.75 3.68 -13.01
CA ASN A 155 9.01 3.46 -14.44
C ASN A 155 7.69 3.38 -15.22
N ASP A 156 6.71 2.66 -14.70
CA ASP A 156 5.38 2.57 -15.32
C ASP A 156 4.70 3.94 -15.43
N VAL A 157 4.81 4.79 -14.38
CA VAL A 157 4.30 6.16 -14.39
C VAL A 157 5.03 7.03 -15.42
N ARG A 158 6.35 6.93 -15.53
CA ARG A 158 7.13 7.66 -16.54
C ARG A 158 6.70 7.27 -17.97
N GLU A 159 6.60 5.98 -18.23
CA GLU A 159 6.27 5.47 -19.57
C GLU A 159 4.82 5.75 -19.98
N ARG A 160 3.86 5.52 -19.07
CA ARG A 160 2.44 5.54 -19.41
C ARG A 160 1.74 6.85 -19.13
N LEU A 161 2.23 7.61 -18.16
CA LEU A 161 1.64 8.90 -17.80
C LEU A 161 2.48 10.10 -18.25
N GLY A 162 3.75 9.90 -18.62
CA GLY A 162 4.66 10.98 -18.99
C GLY A 162 5.08 11.85 -17.80
N VAL A 163 4.94 11.34 -16.58
CA VAL A 163 5.24 12.04 -15.31
C VAL A 163 6.50 11.44 -14.70
N ARG A 164 7.31 12.26 -14.05
CA ARG A 164 8.50 11.81 -13.29
C ARG A 164 8.18 11.77 -11.80
N PRO A 165 7.81 10.62 -11.24
CA PRO A 165 7.53 10.52 -9.82
C PRO A 165 8.83 10.46 -9.01
N ARG A 166 8.73 10.84 -7.73
CA ARG A 166 9.70 10.57 -6.68
C ARG A 166 9.35 9.25 -6.00
N LEU A 167 10.33 8.57 -5.45
CA LEU A 167 10.09 7.35 -4.70
C LEU A 167 9.67 7.68 -3.26
N ALA A 168 8.64 6.98 -2.80
CA ALA A 168 8.22 6.95 -1.40
C ALA A 168 7.78 5.52 -1.10
N TYR A 169 8.76 4.67 -0.75
CA TYR A 169 8.52 3.26 -0.49
C TYR A 169 7.53 3.05 0.65
N PRO A 170 6.68 2.02 0.60
CA PRO A 170 5.97 1.56 1.78
C PRO A 170 6.97 0.95 2.76
N ALA A 171 6.56 0.81 4.01
CA ALA A 171 7.41 0.29 5.06
C ALA A 171 6.71 -0.78 5.87
N VAL A 172 7.49 -1.58 6.58
CA VAL A 172 7.00 -2.62 7.47
C VAL A 172 6.63 -1.98 8.82
N ASP A 173 5.43 -2.29 9.31
CA ASP A 173 5.00 -1.85 10.64
C ASP A 173 5.80 -2.63 11.72
N GLU A 174 6.12 -1.97 12.83
CA GLU A 174 6.93 -2.52 13.92
C GLU A 174 6.37 -3.79 14.59
N ARG A 175 5.06 -4.07 14.40
CA ARG A 175 4.44 -5.32 14.86
C ARG A 175 4.93 -6.57 14.13
N PHE A 176 5.44 -6.41 12.90
CA PHE A 176 6.02 -7.50 12.13
C PHE A 176 7.47 -7.74 12.57
N THR A 177 7.63 -8.59 13.55
CA THR A 177 8.92 -8.97 14.13
C THR A 177 9.04 -10.48 14.20
N PRO A 178 10.26 -11.02 14.19
CA PRO A 178 10.47 -12.42 14.47
C PRO A 178 9.93 -12.80 15.85
N GLY A 179 9.50 -14.03 15.98
CA GLY A 179 8.95 -14.54 17.24
C GLY A 179 8.70 -16.04 17.17
N GLU A 180 8.10 -16.58 18.22
CA GLU A 180 7.74 -17.99 18.27
C GLU A 180 6.61 -18.28 17.27
N GLY A 181 6.72 -19.43 16.59
CA GLY A 181 5.72 -19.97 15.69
C GLY A 181 6.01 -21.45 15.41
N SER A 182 4.97 -22.25 15.12
CA SER A 182 5.11 -23.69 14.90
C SER A 182 5.88 -24.02 13.62
N GLY A 183 5.77 -23.17 12.59
CA GLY A 183 6.34 -23.43 11.27
C GLY A 183 5.71 -24.62 10.54
N ASP A 184 4.45 -24.98 10.85
CA ASP A 184 3.86 -26.26 10.45
C ASP A 184 3.08 -26.19 9.14
N TYR A 185 2.77 -24.99 8.63
CA TYR A 185 1.98 -24.83 7.42
C TYR A 185 2.62 -23.89 6.40
N VAL A 186 2.26 -24.08 5.16
CA VAL A 186 2.55 -23.10 4.09
C VAL A 186 1.40 -22.11 4.02
N LEU A 187 1.69 -20.82 3.96
CA LEU A 187 0.71 -19.75 4.04
C LEU A 187 0.63 -18.96 2.72
N ALA A 188 -0.59 -18.67 2.28
CA ALA A 188 -0.85 -17.62 1.31
C ALA A 188 -1.99 -16.72 1.80
N ILE A 189 -1.91 -15.40 1.54
CA ILE A 189 -2.91 -14.43 2.00
C ILE A 189 -3.38 -13.58 0.83
N GLY A 190 -4.71 -13.42 0.71
CA GLY A 190 -5.30 -12.55 -0.28
C GLY A 190 -6.69 -12.97 -0.73
N THR A 191 -7.31 -12.11 -1.52
CA THR A 191 -8.59 -12.38 -2.19
C THR A 191 -8.37 -13.09 -3.53
N ARG A 192 -9.35 -13.89 -3.98
CA ARG A 192 -9.27 -14.60 -5.27
C ARG A 192 -9.52 -13.63 -6.44
N GLU A 193 -8.58 -12.76 -6.67
CA GLU A 193 -8.54 -11.87 -7.83
C GLU A 193 -7.57 -12.42 -8.89
N PRO A 194 -7.81 -12.23 -10.20
CA PRO A 194 -6.92 -12.72 -11.26
C PRO A 194 -5.46 -12.32 -11.06
N ARG A 195 -5.23 -11.11 -10.52
CA ARG A 195 -3.91 -10.58 -10.21
C ARG A 195 -3.18 -11.37 -9.12
N LYS A 196 -3.91 -11.81 -8.10
CA LYS A 196 -3.35 -12.55 -6.94
C LYS A 196 -3.04 -14.01 -7.24
N ASN A 197 -3.64 -14.57 -8.28
CA ASN A 197 -3.36 -15.91 -8.79
C ASN A 197 -3.45 -17.05 -7.75
N LEU A 198 -4.32 -16.90 -6.76
CA LEU A 198 -4.43 -17.89 -5.67
C LEU A 198 -5.00 -19.24 -6.12
N ASP A 199 -5.70 -19.28 -7.26
CA ASP A 199 -6.31 -20.51 -7.78
C ASP A 199 -5.24 -21.56 -8.19
N VAL A 200 -4.02 -21.14 -8.49
CA VAL A 200 -2.90 -22.06 -8.78
C VAL A 200 -2.52 -22.91 -7.56
N LEU A 201 -2.88 -22.47 -6.36
CA LEU A 201 -2.57 -23.16 -5.11
C LEU A 201 -3.59 -24.23 -4.73
N ASP A 202 -4.71 -24.37 -5.46
CA ASP A 202 -5.81 -25.28 -5.09
C ASP A 202 -5.40 -26.77 -5.11
N SER A 203 -4.33 -27.12 -5.82
CA SER A 203 -3.78 -28.48 -5.87
C SER A 203 -2.66 -28.74 -4.85
N LEU A 204 -2.23 -27.71 -4.11
CA LEU A 204 -1.10 -27.76 -3.18
C LEU A 204 -1.58 -27.72 -1.72
N ASP A 205 -0.78 -28.25 -0.81
CA ASP A 205 -1.04 -28.15 0.62
C ASP A 205 -0.63 -26.76 1.15
N VAL A 206 -1.43 -25.76 0.79
CA VAL A 206 -1.25 -24.36 1.16
C VAL A 206 -2.49 -23.81 1.87
N ARG A 207 -2.30 -23.28 3.06
CA ARG A 207 -3.33 -22.58 3.80
C ARG A 207 -3.59 -21.20 3.19
N VAL A 208 -4.63 -21.07 2.40
CA VAL A 208 -5.06 -19.80 1.81
C VAL A 208 -6.00 -19.07 2.75
N VAL A 209 -5.63 -17.86 3.17
CA VAL A 209 -6.43 -17.03 4.07
C VAL A 209 -6.89 -15.78 3.33
N PRO A 210 -8.22 -15.57 3.17
CA PRO A 210 -8.75 -14.50 2.32
C PRO A 210 -8.62 -13.11 2.93
N TYR A 211 -8.88 -12.98 4.22
CA TYR A 211 -8.78 -11.75 5.00
C TYR A 211 -8.40 -12.08 6.44
N VAL A 212 -7.57 -11.24 6.99
CA VAL A 212 -7.09 -11.34 8.38
C VAL A 212 -7.12 -9.95 8.99
N ALA A 213 -7.48 -9.87 10.26
CA ALA A 213 -7.32 -8.66 11.03
C ALA A 213 -5.82 -8.32 11.16
N ASP A 214 -5.48 -7.04 11.10
CA ASP A 214 -4.08 -6.61 11.04
C ASP A 214 -3.24 -7.03 12.26
N ASP A 215 -3.86 -7.23 13.41
CA ASP A 215 -3.23 -7.70 14.66
C ASP A 215 -2.95 -9.21 14.65
N GLU A 216 -3.67 -9.98 13.85
CA GLU A 216 -3.48 -11.43 13.70
C GLU A 216 -2.40 -11.78 12.65
N LEU A 217 -2.15 -10.89 11.69
CA LEU A 217 -1.21 -11.12 10.57
C LEU A 217 0.19 -11.54 11.03
N PRO A 218 0.83 -10.88 12.01
CA PRO A 218 2.17 -11.26 12.45
C PRO A 218 2.25 -12.67 13.00
N ALA A 219 1.22 -13.13 13.72
CA ALA A 219 1.16 -14.48 14.26
C ALA A 219 1.02 -15.53 13.14
N LEU A 220 0.23 -15.22 12.10
CA LEU A 220 0.08 -16.09 10.93
C LEU A 220 1.39 -16.24 10.16
N TYR A 221 2.11 -15.13 9.92
CA TYR A 221 3.43 -15.21 9.28
C TYR A 221 4.41 -16.03 10.13
N ARG A 222 4.55 -15.72 11.42
CA ARG A 222 5.47 -16.47 12.32
C ARG A 222 5.16 -17.96 12.40
N GLY A 223 3.87 -18.35 12.35
CA GLY A 223 3.44 -19.74 12.37
C GLY A 223 3.67 -20.50 11.06
N ALA A 224 4.00 -19.82 9.97
CA ALA A 224 4.21 -20.45 8.68
C ALA A 224 5.65 -20.97 8.49
N SER A 225 5.78 -22.15 7.86
CA SER A 225 7.07 -22.66 7.40
C SER A 225 7.58 -21.87 6.19
N VAL A 226 6.67 -21.51 5.28
CA VAL A 226 6.92 -20.73 4.06
C VAL A 226 5.70 -19.86 3.79
N PHE A 227 5.93 -18.65 3.32
CA PHE A 227 4.90 -17.77 2.77
C PHE A 227 4.96 -17.79 1.24
N VAL A 228 3.84 -18.12 0.58
CA VAL A 228 3.74 -18.16 -0.89
C VAL A 228 2.94 -16.95 -1.37
N PHE A 229 3.52 -16.18 -2.27
CA PHE A 229 2.91 -14.99 -2.85
C PHE A 229 2.89 -15.06 -4.39
N PRO A 230 1.89 -15.77 -4.97
CA PRO A 230 1.87 -16.07 -6.40
C PRO A 230 1.31 -14.93 -7.26
N SER A 231 1.36 -13.69 -6.78
CA SER A 231 0.82 -12.53 -7.50
C SER A 231 1.54 -12.32 -8.83
N ARG A 232 0.75 -12.17 -9.90
CA ARG A 232 1.21 -11.86 -11.26
C ARG A 232 1.69 -10.42 -11.41
N PHE A 233 1.21 -9.53 -10.55
CA PHE A 233 1.52 -8.11 -10.62
C PHE A 233 1.20 -7.42 -9.29
N GLU A 234 2.11 -6.54 -8.84
CA GLU A 234 1.94 -5.71 -7.65
C GLU A 234 2.48 -4.29 -7.86
N GLY A 235 2.09 -3.35 -6.99
CA GLY A 235 2.74 -2.04 -6.94
C GLY A 235 4.09 -2.10 -6.21
N PHE A 236 4.21 -2.99 -5.20
CA PHE A 236 5.43 -3.22 -4.43
C PHE A 236 5.52 -4.66 -3.91
N GLY A 237 4.51 -5.14 -3.18
CA GLY A 237 4.52 -6.48 -2.57
C GLY A 237 4.71 -6.45 -1.05
N MET A 238 3.96 -5.61 -0.34
CA MET A 238 4.02 -5.51 1.13
C MET A 238 4.01 -6.86 1.87
N PRO A 239 3.13 -7.83 1.51
CA PRO A 239 3.11 -9.12 2.20
C PRO A 239 4.44 -9.88 2.15
N VAL A 240 5.26 -9.67 1.12
CA VAL A 240 6.60 -10.28 1.00
C VAL A 240 7.52 -9.78 2.10
N VAL A 241 7.62 -8.47 2.26
CA VAL A 241 8.50 -7.87 3.29
C VAL A 241 7.95 -8.04 4.70
N GLU A 242 6.63 -8.11 4.88
CA GLU A 242 5.98 -8.41 6.17
C GLU A 242 6.31 -9.84 6.63
N ALA A 243 6.21 -10.83 5.74
CA ALA A 243 6.59 -12.22 6.02
C ALA A 243 8.08 -12.32 6.36
N MET A 244 8.95 -11.67 5.58
CA MET A 244 10.40 -11.61 5.85
C MET A 244 10.71 -10.98 7.21
N ALA A 245 10.02 -9.89 7.58
CA ALA A 245 10.19 -9.25 8.88
C ALA A 245 9.80 -10.17 10.05
N CYS A 246 8.81 -11.03 9.83
CA CYS A 246 8.40 -12.05 10.80
C CYS A 246 9.35 -13.29 10.86
N GLY A 247 10.36 -13.35 10.00
CA GLY A 247 11.27 -14.49 9.92
C GLY A 247 10.71 -15.67 9.13
N THR A 248 9.82 -15.43 8.20
CA THR A 248 9.21 -16.46 7.35
C THR A 248 9.85 -16.40 5.96
N PRO A 249 10.45 -17.52 5.46
CA PRO A 249 10.93 -17.62 4.09
C PRO A 249 9.81 -17.40 3.09
N VAL A 250 10.12 -16.75 1.95
CA VAL A 250 9.14 -16.36 0.95
C VAL A 250 9.42 -17.03 -0.39
N VAL A 251 8.34 -17.54 -1.00
CA VAL A 251 8.28 -17.96 -2.40
C VAL A 251 7.38 -17.00 -3.15
N CYS A 252 7.86 -16.35 -4.22
CA CYS A 252 7.05 -15.40 -4.96
C CYS A 252 7.35 -15.40 -6.46
N SER A 253 6.51 -14.70 -7.21
CA SER A 253 6.62 -14.58 -8.67
C SER A 253 7.94 -13.96 -9.12
N THR A 254 8.43 -14.40 -10.28
CA THR A 254 9.55 -13.77 -11.01
C THR A 254 9.17 -12.45 -11.68
N HIS A 255 7.92 -11.99 -11.54
CA HIS A 255 7.50 -10.72 -12.16
C HIS A 255 8.28 -9.53 -11.56
N PRO A 256 8.81 -8.60 -12.40
CA PRO A 256 9.67 -7.50 -11.96
C PRO A 256 9.03 -6.54 -10.93
N SER A 257 7.70 -6.50 -10.84
CA SER A 257 7.00 -5.70 -9.83
C SER A 257 7.25 -6.15 -8.38
N LEU A 258 7.86 -7.31 -8.19
CA LEU A 258 8.23 -7.85 -6.88
C LEU A 258 9.74 -7.80 -6.61
N ASP A 259 10.56 -7.33 -7.57
CA ASP A 259 12.02 -7.37 -7.43
C ASP A 259 12.51 -6.60 -6.19
N GLU A 260 11.92 -5.45 -5.92
CA GLU A 260 12.31 -4.60 -4.79
C GLU A 260 11.89 -5.20 -3.44
N ALA A 261 10.67 -5.74 -3.36
CA ALA A 261 10.17 -6.38 -2.15
C ALA A 261 10.85 -7.73 -1.89
N ALA A 262 11.10 -8.50 -2.93
CA ALA A 262 11.72 -9.82 -2.83
C ALA A 262 13.24 -9.73 -2.61
N GLY A 263 13.91 -8.74 -3.22
CA GLY A 263 15.37 -8.70 -3.28
C GLY A 263 15.93 -10.01 -3.83
N ASP A 264 17.15 -10.32 -3.42
CA ASP A 264 17.80 -11.61 -3.72
C ASP A 264 17.55 -12.65 -2.60
N VAL A 265 16.56 -12.39 -1.73
CA VAL A 265 16.33 -13.15 -0.49
C VAL A 265 15.00 -13.91 -0.46
N ALA A 266 14.27 -13.93 -1.58
CA ALA A 266 13.11 -14.79 -1.79
C ALA A 266 13.40 -15.84 -2.86
N VAL A 267 12.74 -16.98 -2.76
CA VAL A 267 12.74 -17.98 -3.84
C VAL A 267 11.78 -17.49 -4.93
N ARG A 268 12.29 -17.27 -6.11
CA ARG A 268 11.55 -16.71 -7.26
C ARG A 268 11.15 -17.84 -8.21
N VAL A 269 9.84 -17.97 -8.49
CA VAL A 269 9.30 -19.07 -9.29
C VAL A 269 8.35 -18.59 -10.38
N ASP A 270 8.13 -19.44 -11.40
CA ASP A 270 7.02 -19.29 -12.31
C ASP A 270 5.71 -19.63 -11.59
N VAL A 271 4.89 -18.60 -11.34
CA VAL A 271 3.63 -18.73 -10.59
C VAL A 271 2.46 -19.24 -11.45
N GLU A 272 2.64 -19.50 -12.73
CA GLU A 272 1.63 -20.16 -13.55
C GLU A 272 1.74 -21.71 -13.42
N SER A 273 2.79 -22.23 -12.79
CA SER A 273 3.03 -23.65 -12.58
C SER A 273 2.97 -24.03 -11.10
N ALA A 274 1.97 -24.84 -10.71
CA ALA A 274 1.87 -25.40 -9.37
C ALA A 274 3.13 -26.21 -8.98
N ASP A 275 3.68 -27.02 -9.93
CA ASP A 275 4.89 -27.79 -9.71
C ASP A 275 6.12 -26.89 -9.45
N ALA A 276 6.19 -25.71 -10.10
CA ALA A 276 7.28 -24.77 -9.83
C ALA A 276 7.15 -24.13 -8.44
N ILE A 277 5.92 -23.84 -8.03
CA ILE A 277 5.64 -23.32 -6.69
C ILE A 277 6.00 -24.37 -5.63
N GLU A 278 5.61 -25.64 -5.83
CA GLU A 278 5.90 -26.75 -4.91
C GLU A 278 7.41 -26.93 -4.72
N ARG A 279 8.18 -26.99 -5.82
CA ARG A 279 9.65 -27.04 -5.74
C ARG A 279 10.23 -25.81 -5.03
N GLY A 280 9.67 -24.63 -5.27
CA GLY A 280 10.09 -23.41 -4.58
C GLY A 280 9.82 -23.45 -3.07
N ILE A 281 8.71 -24.07 -2.64
CA ILE A 281 8.41 -24.28 -1.23
C ILE A 281 9.45 -25.20 -0.58
N GLU A 282 9.82 -26.30 -1.22
CA GLU A 282 10.86 -27.20 -0.72
C GLU A 282 12.22 -26.50 -0.65
N GLU A 283 12.63 -25.78 -1.70
CA GLU A 283 13.85 -24.98 -1.70
C GLU A 283 13.86 -23.96 -0.54
N ALA A 284 12.73 -23.26 -0.32
CA ALA A 284 12.64 -22.29 0.75
C ALA A 284 12.76 -22.92 2.15
N ARG A 285 12.27 -24.15 2.33
CA ARG A 285 12.41 -24.93 3.57
C ARG A 285 13.86 -25.34 3.79
N GLU A 286 14.51 -25.88 2.77
CA GLU A 286 15.92 -26.33 2.85
C GLU A 286 16.85 -25.16 3.15
N ARG A 287 16.61 -23.99 2.52
CA ARG A 287 17.41 -22.79 2.69
C ARG A 287 16.95 -21.88 3.84
N ARG A 288 16.03 -22.34 4.70
CA ARG A 288 15.46 -21.51 5.78
C ARG A 288 16.53 -20.83 6.64
N GLY A 289 17.60 -21.57 6.99
CA GLY A 289 18.71 -21.05 7.81
C GLY A 289 19.46 -19.88 7.16
N GLU A 290 19.48 -19.80 5.84
CA GLU A 290 20.05 -18.72 5.05
C GLU A 290 19.03 -17.59 4.82
N LEU A 291 17.81 -17.92 4.36
CA LEU A 291 16.81 -16.97 3.91
C LEU A 291 16.22 -16.13 5.06
N VAL A 292 16.05 -16.72 6.25
CA VAL A 292 15.45 -15.99 7.38
C VAL A 292 16.28 -14.79 7.82
N PRO A 293 17.57 -14.92 8.17
CA PRO A 293 18.36 -13.76 8.59
C PRO A 293 18.52 -12.72 7.48
N GLN A 294 18.65 -13.14 6.23
CA GLN A 294 18.75 -12.26 5.08
C GLN A 294 17.44 -11.51 4.84
N GLY A 295 16.29 -12.19 4.92
CA GLY A 295 14.95 -11.59 4.77
C GLY A 295 14.65 -10.56 5.85
N ILE A 296 14.98 -10.85 7.11
CA ILE A 296 14.85 -9.89 8.21
C ILE A 296 15.70 -8.64 7.95
N ALA A 297 16.95 -8.82 7.52
CA ALA A 297 17.85 -7.71 7.21
C ALA A 297 17.32 -6.88 6.01
N HIS A 298 16.77 -7.55 4.99
CA HIS A 298 16.17 -6.90 3.83
C HIS A 298 14.94 -6.06 4.22
N ALA A 299 14.00 -6.62 4.99
CA ALA A 299 12.78 -5.95 5.43
C ALA A 299 13.06 -4.69 6.27
N ARG A 300 14.11 -4.68 7.09
CA ARG A 300 14.54 -3.52 7.89
C ARG A 300 14.94 -2.29 7.08
N ARG A 301 15.15 -2.41 5.78
CA ARG A 301 15.46 -1.28 4.89
C ARG A 301 14.24 -0.39 4.65
N PHE A 302 13.04 -0.94 4.82
CA PHE A 302 11.78 -0.25 4.57
C PHE A 302 11.21 0.27 5.88
N THR A 303 11.38 1.59 6.13
CA THR A 303 10.95 2.26 7.36
C THR A 303 10.04 3.44 7.05
N TRP A 304 9.02 3.66 7.88
CA TRP A 304 8.09 4.77 7.71
C TRP A 304 8.81 6.12 7.82
N ARG A 305 9.83 6.21 8.65
CA ARG A 305 10.67 7.40 8.73
C ARG A 305 11.30 7.76 7.37
N ALA A 306 11.91 6.80 6.68
CA ALA A 306 12.48 7.03 5.36
C ALA A 306 11.42 7.44 4.32
N THR A 307 10.22 6.84 4.41
CA THR A 307 9.06 7.26 3.61
C THR A 307 8.71 8.72 3.88
N GLY A 308 8.61 9.12 5.15
CA GLY A 308 8.32 10.50 5.56
C GLY A 308 9.37 11.49 5.08
N GLU A 309 10.65 11.16 5.21
CA GLU A 309 11.78 11.99 4.73
C GLU A 309 11.70 12.19 3.20
N ALA A 310 11.40 11.13 2.44
CA ALA A 310 11.21 11.21 0.99
C ALA A 310 10.01 12.09 0.59
N LEU A 311 8.91 11.99 1.34
CA LEU A 311 7.72 12.82 1.13
C LEU A 311 8.02 14.29 1.42
N LEU A 312 8.64 14.62 2.57
CA LEU A 312 9.00 16.00 2.93
C LEU A 312 9.97 16.62 1.93
N ALA A 313 10.98 15.88 1.48
CA ALA A 313 11.88 16.31 0.42
C ALA A 313 11.14 16.57 -0.90
N GLY A 314 10.12 15.78 -1.21
CA GLY A 314 9.28 15.99 -2.39
C GLY A 314 8.38 17.21 -2.26
N TYR A 315 7.81 17.46 -1.08
CA TYR A 315 6.94 18.62 -0.84
C TYR A 315 7.71 19.94 -0.90
N ALA A 316 8.98 19.95 -0.52
CA ALA A 316 9.83 21.14 -0.50
C ALA A 316 10.43 21.50 -1.88
N ALA A 317 10.49 20.55 -2.82
CA ALA A 317 11.10 20.73 -4.15
C ALA A 317 10.15 21.35 -5.17
#